data_27bea93d86b1313d0a2fb51609e2a7e7
#
_entry.id   27bea93d86b1313d0a2fb51609e2a7e7
#
_cell.length_a   1.000
_cell.length_b   1.000
_cell.length_c   1.000
_cell.angle_alpha   90.00
_cell.angle_beta   90.00
_cell.angle_gamma   90.00
#
_symmetry.space_group_name_H-M   'P 1'
#
loop_
_entity.id
_entity.type
_entity.pdbx_description
1 polymer ?
#
loop_
_entity_poly.entity_id
_entity_poly.type
_entity_poly.pdbx_seq_one_letter_code
_entity_poly.pdbx_strand_id
1 'polypeptide(L)'
;MSEKELLDGRSTRAQGIYKLTHDLLLESAIELLNDPKMDPEKVTLAQIAKNCKLSTAVAYKHFPDRMMDVYGGIITKVSDGLLEDLQVAALQEKDPIRLLERMLTIFTESAIETGHATRIAFSNRHTLLREGKWIDQQPVDTMTEILSGVPKLQEKPRVIAQRMHYMWNGLLFLWISYQKDHHIYSKYTNAWFRKESKHIVALALQR
;
A
#
# COMPACT_ATOMS: atom_id res chain seq x y z
N MET A 1 36.96 -16.76 17.13
CA MET A 1 35.68 -16.04 17.06
C MET A 1 35.68 -15.03 18.19
N SER A 2 35.61 -13.74 17.87
CA SER A 2 35.68 -12.70 18.88
C SER A 2 34.28 -12.54 19.57
N GLU A 3 34.29 -12.06 20.81
CA GLU A 3 33.04 -11.78 21.57
C GLU A 3 32.09 -10.82 20.80
N LYS A 4 32.66 -9.96 19.95
CA LYS A 4 31.96 -9.04 19.06
C LYS A 4 31.23 -9.76 17.92
N GLU A 5 31.77 -10.84 17.35
CA GLU A 5 31.12 -11.67 16.33
C GLU A 5 29.96 -12.50 16.91
N LEU A 6 30.10 -12.95 18.17
CA LEU A 6 29.01 -13.65 18.87
C LEU A 6 27.84 -12.75 19.24
N LEU A 7 28.10 -11.47 19.59
CA LEU A 7 27.08 -10.46 19.86
C LEU A 7 26.34 -10.06 18.59
N ASP A 8 27.03 -9.92 17.47
CA ASP A 8 26.45 -9.59 16.15
C ASP A 8 25.53 -10.71 15.66
N GLY A 9 25.96 -11.96 15.76
CA GLY A 9 25.13 -13.12 15.37
C GLY A 9 23.87 -13.31 16.22
N ARG A 10 23.91 -12.99 17.52
CA ARG A 10 22.73 -13.02 18.40
C ARG A 10 21.75 -11.90 18.07
N SER A 11 22.26 -10.69 17.81
CA SER A 11 21.48 -9.53 17.41
C SER A 11 20.76 -9.79 16.07
N THR A 12 21.48 -10.30 15.08
CA THR A 12 20.92 -10.63 13.75
C THR A 12 19.83 -11.70 13.84
N ARG A 13 20.04 -12.75 14.66
CA ARG A 13 19.01 -13.78 14.88
C ARG A 13 17.79 -13.24 15.60
N ALA A 14 17.98 -12.40 16.61
CA ALA A 14 16.87 -11.78 17.34
C ALA A 14 16.04 -10.86 16.44
N GLN A 15 16.70 -10.07 15.58
CA GLN A 15 16.05 -9.23 14.57
C GLN A 15 15.27 -10.07 13.55
N GLY A 16 15.84 -11.20 13.10
CA GLY A 16 15.14 -12.12 12.19
C GLY A 16 13.87 -12.69 12.80
N ILE A 17 13.94 -13.16 14.07
CA ILE A 17 12.76 -13.67 14.79
C ILE A 17 11.72 -12.56 15.00
N TYR A 18 12.17 -11.34 15.33
CA TYR A 18 11.27 -10.20 15.48
C TYR A 18 10.53 -9.91 14.18
N LYS A 19 11.24 -9.83 13.05
CA LYS A 19 10.63 -9.61 11.73
C LYS A 19 9.62 -10.69 11.38
N LEU A 20 9.97 -11.96 11.50
CA LEU A 20 9.07 -13.08 11.22
C LEU A 20 7.79 -13.02 12.08
N THR A 21 7.92 -12.68 13.37
CA THR A 21 6.77 -12.55 14.26
C THR A 21 5.90 -11.35 13.87
N HIS A 22 6.52 -10.24 13.48
CA HIS A 22 5.80 -9.06 13.01
C HIS A 22 4.99 -9.38 11.74
N ASP A 23 5.63 -10.03 10.76
CA ASP A 23 5.00 -10.42 9.51
C ASP A 23 3.84 -11.39 9.73
N LEU A 24 4.01 -12.37 10.63
CA LEU A 24 2.95 -13.31 11.00
C LEU A 24 1.73 -12.61 11.60
N LEU A 25 1.95 -11.66 12.51
CA LEU A 25 0.89 -10.86 13.11
C LEU A 25 0.18 -9.99 12.07
N LEU A 26 0.92 -9.42 11.13
CA LEU A 26 0.37 -8.58 10.06
C LEU A 26 -0.48 -9.40 9.08
N GLU A 27 -0.02 -10.60 8.68
CA GLU A 27 -0.81 -11.53 7.86
C GLU A 27 -2.12 -11.90 8.56
N SER A 28 -2.05 -12.25 9.83
CA SER A 28 -3.24 -12.57 10.64
C SER A 28 -4.20 -11.38 10.73
N ALA A 29 -3.69 -10.16 10.82
CA ALA A 29 -4.53 -8.97 10.79
C ALA A 29 -5.26 -8.83 9.44
N ILE A 30 -4.55 -9.04 8.32
CA ILE A 30 -5.12 -9.00 6.97
C ILE A 30 -6.21 -10.06 6.82
N GLU A 31 -5.96 -11.30 7.28
CA GLU A 31 -6.94 -12.38 7.26
C GLU A 31 -8.23 -12.01 8.02
N LEU A 32 -8.09 -11.53 9.25
CA LEU A 32 -9.24 -11.16 10.10
C LEU A 32 -10.01 -9.95 9.55
N LEU A 33 -9.31 -8.96 9.01
CA LEU A 33 -9.92 -7.78 8.42
C LEU A 33 -10.67 -8.11 7.10
N ASN A 34 -10.27 -9.17 6.42
CA ASN A 34 -10.89 -9.65 5.20
C ASN A 34 -11.95 -10.76 5.43
N ASP A 35 -12.09 -11.27 6.65
CA ASP A 35 -13.10 -12.30 6.95
C ASP A 35 -14.51 -11.69 6.83
N PRO A 36 -15.36 -12.18 5.90
CA PRO A 36 -16.72 -11.67 5.72
C PRO A 36 -17.64 -11.87 6.93
N LYS A 37 -17.24 -12.73 7.89
CA LYS A 37 -17.98 -12.99 9.13
C LYS A 37 -17.59 -12.05 10.27
N MET A 38 -16.51 -11.32 10.10
CA MET A 38 -16.00 -10.38 11.08
C MET A 38 -16.44 -8.96 10.72
N ASP A 39 -16.75 -8.18 11.74
CA ASP A 39 -16.86 -6.73 11.59
C ASP A 39 -15.42 -6.16 11.67
N PRO A 40 -14.89 -5.62 10.56
CA PRO A 40 -13.49 -5.20 10.55
C PRO A 40 -13.18 -4.08 11.55
N GLU A 41 -14.18 -3.25 11.90
CA GLU A 41 -14.01 -2.18 12.89
C GLU A 41 -13.87 -2.71 14.33
N LYS A 42 -14.25 -3.97 14.55
CA LYS A 42 -14.15 -4.65 15.85
C LYS A 42 -12.93 -5.55 15.99
N VAL A 43 -12.08 -5.64 14.95
CA VAL A 43 -10.84 -6.41 15.03
C VAL A 43 -9.88 -5.74 16.01
N THR A 44 -9.29 -6.56 16.88
CA THR A 44 -8.40 -6.12 17.96
C THR A 44 -7.05 -6.84 17.92
N LEU A 45 -6.01 -6.24 18.51
CA LEU A 45 -4.70 -6.90 18.65
C LEU A 45 -4.78 -8.22 19.44
N ALA A 46 -5.71 -8.33 20.39
CA ALA A 46 -5.91 -9.57 21.13
C ALA A 46 -6.42 -10.70 20.23
N GLN A 47 -7.33 -10.39 19.31
CA GLN A 47 -7.82 -11.36 18.32
C GLN A 47 -6.72 -11.75 17.32
N ILE A 48 -5.95 -10.79 16.84
CA ILE A 48 -4.80 -11.01 15.95
C ILE A 48 -3.78 -11.95 16.61
N ALA A 49 -3.38 -11.65 17.85
CA ALA A 49 -2.46 -12.50 18.61
C ALA A 49 -3.00 -13.91 18.81
N LYS A 50 -4.28 -14.03 19.18
CA LYS A 50 -4.95 -15.32 19.37
C LYS A 50 -4.95 -16.15 18.08
N ASN A 51 -5.22 -15.54 16.94
CA ASN A 51 -5.21 -16.21 15.63
C ASN A 51 -3.83 -16.80 15.30
N CYS A 52 -2.76 -16.09 15.67
CA CYS A 52 -1.37 -16.55 15.56
C CYS A 52 -0.91 -17.50 16.67
N LYS A 53 -1.76 -17.82 17.66
CA LYS A 53 -1.39 -18.57 18.87
C LYS A 53 -0.28 -17.89 19.68
N LEU A 54 -0.25 -16.56 19.66
CA LEU A 54 0.69 -15.73 20.40
C LEU A 54 -0.01 -15.04 21.58
N SER A 55 0.78 -14.57 22.55
CA SER A 55 0.23 -13.77 23.64
C SER A 55 -0.08 -12.34 23.16
N THR A 56 -1.08 -11.72 23.76
CA THR A 56 -1.44 -10.32 23.50
C THR A 56 -0.26 -9.38 23.79
N ALA A 57 0.58 -9.68 24.79
CA ALA A 57 1.78 -8.91 25.10
C ALA A 57 2.77 -8.87 23.93
N VAL A 58 2.91 -9.98 23.19
CA VAL A 58 3.74 -10.03 21.97
C VAL A 58 3.17 -9.08 20.92
N ALA A 59 1.86 -9.10 20.66
CA ALA A 59 1.26 -8.21 19.68
C ALA A 59 1.45 -6.72 20.02
N TYR A 60 1.30 -6.34 21.30
CA TYR A 60 1.57 -4.96 21.75
C TYR A 60 3.04 -4.54 21.64
N LYS A 61 3.98 -5.50 21.74
CA LYS A 61 5.40 -5.21 21.49
C LYS A 61 5.67 -4.87 20.03
N HIS A 62 4.96 -5.49 19.09
CA HIS A 62 5.10 -5.24 17.66
C HIS A 62 4.27 -4.06 17.15
N PHE A 63 3.15 -3.77 17.81
CA PHE A 63 2.19 -2.72 17.45
C PHE A 63 1.83 -1.89 18.69
N PRO A 64 2.77 -1.05 19.20
CA PRO A 64 2.56 -0.26 20.41
C PRO A 64 1.38 0.72 20.30
N ASP A 65 1.16 1.32 19.13
CA ASP A 65 0.01 2.17 18.86
C ASP A 65 -1.20 1.41 18.32
N ARG A 66 -1.26 0.13 18.66
CA ARG A 66 -2.41 -0.76 18.41
C ARG A 66 -2.74 -0.86 16.91
N MET A 67 -4.03 -0.71 16.56
CA MET A 67 -4.50 -0.88 15.19
C MET A 67 -3.95 0.15 14.21
N MET A 68 -3.48 1.33 14.69
CA MET A 68 -2.85 2.31 13.80
C MET A 68 -1.51 1.80 13.25
N ASP A 69 -0.71 1.11 14.08
CA ASP A 69 0.52 0.47 13.58
C ASP A 69 0.22 -0.69 12.62
N VAL A 70 -0.85 -1.45 12.89
CA VAL A 70 -1.32 -2.50 11.97
C VAL A 70 -1.71 -1.91 10.63
N TYR A 71 -2.49 -0.82 10.61
CA TYR A 71 -2.88 -0.15 9.37
C TYR A 71 -1.68 0.42 8.61
N GLY A 72 -0.73 1.03 9.31
CA GLY A 72 0.54 1.46 8.73
C GLY A 72 1.32 0.30 8.11
N GLY A 73 1.42 -0.82 8.82
CA GLY A 73 2.05 -2.04 8.32
C GLY A 73 1.38 -2.61 7.07
N ILE A 74 0.04 -2.60 7.01
CA ILE A 74 -0.71 -3.05 5.83
C ILE A 74 -0.36 -2.16 4.61
N ILE A 75 -0.37 -0.83 4.78
CA ILE A 75 -0.02 0.09 3.69
C ILE A 75 1.43 -0.12 3.24
N THR A 76 2.36 -0.27 4.19
CA THR A 76 3.77 -0.53 3.88
C THR A 76 3.93 -1.82 3.08
N LYS A 77 3.27 -2.91 3.50
CA LYS A 77 3.30 -4.19 2.80
C LYS A 77 2.76 -4.08 1.37
N VAL A 78 1.66 -3.36 1.18
CA VAL A 78 1.10 -3.08 -0.16
C VAL A 78 2.11 -2.28 -0.98
N SER A 79 2.74 -1.27 -0.39
CA SER A 79 3.72 -0.42 -1.08
C SER A 79 4.99 -1.18 -1.47
N ASP A 80 5.48 -2.08 -0.61
CA ASP A 80 6.68 -2.89 -0.89
C ASP A 80 6.43 -3.86 -2.07
N GLY A 81 5.29 -4.56 -2.08
CA GLY A 81 4.90 -5.40 -3.21
C GLY A 81 4.75 -4.62 -4.52
N LEU A 82 4.24 -3.39 -4.43
CA LEU A 82 4.13 -2.48 -5.56
C LEU A 82 5.49 -2.09 -6.15
N LEU A 83 6.50 -1.87 -5.32
CA LEU A 83 7.84 -1.50 -5.80
C LEU A 83 8.46 -2.65 -6.60
N GLU A 84 8.29 -3.90 -6.17
CA GLU A 84 8.77 -5.07 -6.90
C GLU A 84 8.08 -5.18 -8.28
N ASP A 85 6.75 -5.06 -8.32
CA ASP A 85 5.97 -5.11 -9.57
C ASP A 85 6.32 -3.96 -10.52
N LEU A 86 6.57 -2.76 -9.97
CA LEU A 86 6.99 -1.60 -10.75
C LEU A 86 8.40 -1.79 -11.34
N GLN A 87 9.33 -2.39 -10.61
CA GLN A 87 10.65 -2.71 -11.12
C GLN A 87 10.56 -3.68 -12.31
N VAL A 88 9.74 -4.72 -12.18
CA VAL A 88 9.48 -5.67 -13.28
C VAL A 88 8.84 -4.95 -14.48
N ALA A 89 7.84 -4.10 -14.25
CA ALA A 89 7.19 -3.34 -15.31
C ALA A 89 8.17 -2.38 -16.02
N ALA A 90 9.07 -1.71 -15.30
CA ALA A 90 10.08 -0.81 -15.86
C ALA A 90 11.14 -1.54 -16.70
N LEU A 91 11.41 -2.81 -16.41
CA LEU A 91 12.29 -3.63 -17.24
C LEU A 91 11.64 -4.01 -18.57
N GLN A 92 10.34 -4.20 -18.59
CA GLN A 92 9.57 -4.67 -19.74
C GLN A 92 9.04 -3.53 -20.63
N GLU A 93 8.63 -2.41 -20.04
CA GLU A 93 8.05 -1.28 -20.75
C GLU A 93 9.07 -0.13 -20.90
N LYS A 94 9.33 0.25 -22.15
CA LYS A 94 10.28 1.33 -22.48
C LYS A 94 9.59 2.66 -22.81
N ASP A 95 8.30 2.63 -23.11
CA ASP A 95 7.51 3.84 -23.29
C ASP A 95 7.13 4.41 -21.92
N PRO A 96 7.63 5.60 -21.53
CA PRO A 96 7.36 6.19 -20.23
C PRO A 96 5.87 6.45 -19.98
N ILE A 97 5.07 6.70 -21.01
CA ILE A 97 3.64 6.94 -20.89
C ILE A 97 2.92 5.63 -20.55
N ARG A 98 3.24 4.55 -21.25
CA ARG A 98 2.70 3.21 -20.94
C ARG A 98 3.16 2.72 -19.58
N LEU A 99 4.39 3.05 -19.18
CA LEU A 99 4.89 2.74 -17.84
C LEU A 99 4.09 3.47 -16.76
N LEU A 100 3.73 4.74 -16.95
CA LEU A 100 2.85 5.48 -16.03
C LEU A 100 1.44 4.86 -15.96
N GLU A 101 0.85 4.50 -17.10
CA GLU A 101 -0.44 3.80 -17.14
C GLU A 101 -0.37 2.47 -16.37
N ARG A 102 0.72 1.71 -16.57
CA ARG A 102 0.95 0.44 -15.91
C ARG A 102 1.16 0.62 -14.41
N MET A 103 1.92 1.64 -13.99
CA MET A 103 2.12 1.98 -12.59
C MET A 103 0.80 2.23 -11.86
N LEU A 104 -0.05 3.14 -12.38
CA LEU A 104 -1.34 3.43 -11.78
C LEU A 104 -2.25 2.18 -11.72
N THR A 105 -2.15 1.31 -12.72
CA THR A 105 -2.89 0.05 -12.78
C THR A 105 -2.42 -0.91 -11.68
N ILE A 106 -1.12 -1.13 -11.55
CA ILE A 106 -0.51 -1.99 -10.53
C ILE A 106 -0.93 -1.52 -9.14
N PHE A 107 -0.82 -0.22 -8.85
CA PHE A 107 -1.27 0.37 -7.58
C PHE A 107 -2.72 0.03 -7.25
N THR A 108 -3.59 0.11 -8.23
CA THR A 108 -5.02 -0.13 -8.02
C THR A 108 -5.33 -1.62 -7.88
N GLU A 109 -4.71 -2.47 -8.69
CA GLU A 109 -4.90 -3.92 -8.64
C GLU A 109 -4.43 -4.47 -7.29
N SER A 110 -3.26 -4.09 -6.81
CA SER A 110 -2.73 -4.49 -5.51
C SER A 110 -3.63 -4.03 -4.35
N ALA A 111 -4.14 -2.80 -4.39
CA ALA A 111 -5.07 -2.30 -3.39
C ALA A 111 -6.37 -3.12 -3.35
N ILE A 112 -6.89 -3.53 -4.52
CA ILE A 112 -8.10 -4.34 -4.63
C ILE A 112 -7.85 -5.78 -4.14
N GLU A 113 -6.73 -6.38 -4.49
CA GLU A 113 -6.36 -7.74 -4.10
C GLU A 113 -6.24 -7.90 -2.58
N THR A 114 -5.73 -6.89 -1.89
CA THR A 114 -5.62 -6.88 -0.43
C THR A 114 -6.98 -6.64 0.27
N GLY A 115 -8.02 -6.24 -0.49
CA GLY A 115 -9.41 -6.26 -0.07
C GLY A 115 -9.78 -5.26 1.04
N HIS A 116 -10.59 -5.71 2.01
CA HIS A 116 -11.08 -4.88 3.11
C HIS A 116 -9.99 -4.34 4.02
N ALA A 117 -8.93 -5.12 4.26
CA ALA A 117 -7.79 -4.71 5.07
C ALA A 117 -7.18 -3.41 4.54
N THR A 118 -6.93 -3.35 3.23
CA THR A 118 -6.40 -2.16 2.57
C THR A 118 -7.39 -0.99 2.63
N ARG A 119 -8.68 -1.24 2.40
CA ARG A 119 -9.71 -0.19 2.47
C ARG A 119 -9.72 0.50 3.84
N ILE A 120 -9.70 -0.27 4.93
CA ILE A 120 -9.70 0.27 6.29
C ILE A 120 -8.39 1.00 6.57
N ALA A 121 -7.25 0.44 6.17
CA ALA A 121 -5.96 1.10 6.31
C ALA A 121 -5.95 2.47 5.59
N PHE A 122 -6.37 2.51 4.33
CA PHE A 122 -6.49 3.77 3.57
C PHE A 122 -7.53 4.74 4.12
N SER A 123 -8.63 4.27 4.71
CA SER A 123 -9.61 5.13 5.40
C SER A 123 -8.97 5.89 6.57
N ASN A 124 -7.97 5.30 7.22
CA ASN A 124 -7.22 5.90 8.32
C ASN A 124 -5.98 6.70 7.87
N ARG A 125 -5.75 6.85 6.56
CA ARG A 125 -4.53 7.49 5.99
C ARG A 125 -4.25 8.89 6.57
N HIS A 126 -5.27 9.68 6.79
CA HIS A 126 -5.11 11.04 7.34
C HIS A 126 -4.45 11.00 8.73
N THR A 127 -4.86 10.07 9.58
CA THR A 127 -4.25 9.88 10.90
C THR A 127 -2.83 9.34 10.76
N LEU A 128 -2.60 8.38 9.88
CA LEU A 128 -1.27 7.81 9.61
C LEU A 128 -0.28 8.86 9.09
N LEU A 129 -0.71 9.74 8.19
CA LEU A 129 0.09 10.86 7.69
C LEU A 129 0.44 11.85 8.81
N ARG A 130 -0.56 12.25 9.61
CA ARG A 130 -0.39 13.18 10.73
C ARG A 130 0.59 12.64 11.78
N GLU A 131 0.59 11.33 12.03
CA GLU A 131 1.45 10.66 12.99
C GLU A 131 2.81 10.23 12.41
N GLY A 132 3.08 10.57 11.14
CA GLY A 132 4.33 10.22 10.47
C GLY A 132 4.52 8.72 10.21
N LYS A 133 3.45 7.94 10.29
CA LYS A 133 3.45 6.47 10.08
C LYS A 133 3.34 6.08 8.60
N TRP A 134 3.09 7.02 7.75
CA TRP A 134 3.03 6.85 6.31
C TRP A 134 3.53 8.11 5.59
N ILE A 135 4.22 7.92 4.48
CA ILE A 135 4.74 9.01 3.64
C ILE A 135 4.15 8.85 2.23
N ASP A 136 3.28 9.80 1.85
CA ASP A 136 2.52 9.77 0.59
C ASP A 136 3.28 10.41 -0.61
N GLN A 137 4.59 10.61 -0.49
CA GLN A 137 5.36 11.31 -1.53
C GLN A 137 6.05 10.38 -2.54
N GLN A 138 6.30 9.14 -2.16
CA GLN A 138 7.02 8.18 -2.99
C GLN A 138 6.37 7.96 -4.37
N PRO A 139 5.04 7.83 -4.52
CA PRO A 139 4.41 7.72 -5.83
C PRO A 139 4.65 8.93 -6.73
N VAL A 140 4.63 10.15 -6.16
CA VAL A 140 4.89 11.39 -6.89
C VAL A 140 6.34 11.45 -7.37
N ASP A 141 7.28 11.03 -6.54
CA ASP A 141 8.71 11.04 -6.91
C ASP A 141 8.99 10.03 -8.03
N THR A 142 8.43 8.82 -7.95
CA THR A 142 8.54 7.80 -9.02
C THR A 142 7.91 8.28 -10.33
N MET A 143 6.70 8.84 -10.29
CA MET A 143 6.06 9.41 -11.49
C MET A 143 6.88 10.57 -12.07
N THR A 144 7.48 11.40 -11.22
CA THR A 144 8.34 12.51 -11.65
C THR A 144 9.56 12.00 -12.40
N GLU A 145 10.19 10.95 -11.91
CA GLU A 145 11.34 10.32 -12.56
C GLU A 145 10.96 9.76 -13.94
N ILE A 146 9.88 9.00 -14.04
CA ILE A 146 9.39 8.47 -15.31
C ILE A 146 9.07 9.62 -16.31
N LEU A 147 8.36 10.66 -15.84
CA LEU A 147 8.02 11.83 -16.67
C LEU A 147 9.23 12.62 -17.15
N SER A 148 10.35 12.58 -16.43
CA SER A 148 11.58 13.24 -16.84
C SER A 148 12.16 12.64 -18.14
N GLY A 149 11.78 11.41 -18.49
CA GLY A 149 12.09 10.77 -19.76
C GLY A 149 11.15 11.11 -20.91
N VAL A 150 10.04 11.84 -20.66
CA VAL A 150 9.06 12.22 -21.70
C VAL A 150 9.50 13.51 -22.38
N PRO A 151 9.74 13.52 -23.72
CA PRO A 151 10.14 14.72 -24.43
C PRO A 151 8.98 15.71 -24.55
N LYS A 152 9.32 17.00 -24.57
CA LYS A 152 8.40 18.11 -24.88
C LYS A 152 7.16 18.18 -23.98
N LEU A 153 7.32 17.96 -22.68
CA LEU A 153 6.26 18.24 -21.73
C LEU A 153 5.97 19.75 -21.69
N GLN A 154 4.69 20.11 -21.57
CA GLN A 154 4.26 21.51 -21.48
C GLN A 154 4.50 22.09 -20.08
N GLU A 155 4.56 21.23 -19.06
CA GLU A 155 4.76 21.58 -17.66
C GLU A 155 5.92 20.78 -17.06
N LYS A 156 6.39 21.19 -15.87
CA LYS A 156 7.43 20.48 -15.13
C LYS A 156 6.95 19.08 -14.77
N PRO A 157 7.77 18.02 -14.89
CA PRO A 157 7.41 16.65 -14.57
C PRO A 157 6.72 16.49 -13.19
N ARG A 158 7.22 17.17 -12.15
CA ARG A 158 6.66 17.11 -10.80
C ARG A 158 5.24 17.67 -10.71
N VAL A 159 4.90 18.71 -11.46
CA VAL A 159 3.55 19.29 -11.49
C VAL A 159 2.56 18.30 -12.10
N ILE A 160 2.95 17.66 -13.20
CA ILE A 160 2.16 16.62 -13.86
C ILE A 160 1.99 15.40 -12.93
N ALA A 161 3.07 14.95 -12.29
CA ALA A 161 3.04 13.84 -11.33
C ALA A 161 2.09 14.11 -10.16
N GLN A 162 2.13 15.31 -9.58
CA GLN A 162 1.22 15.70 -8.51
C GLN A 162 -0.24 15.69 -8.97
N ARG A 163 -0.53 16.19 -10.17
CA ARG A 163 -1.87 16.17 -10.76
C ARG A 163 -2.37 14.74 -10.94
N MET A 164 -1.54 13.86 -11.50
CA MET A 164 -1.87 12.44 -11.65
C MET A 164 -2.15 11.79 -10.30
N HIS A 165 -1.32 12.05 -9.31
CA HIS A 165 -1.49 11.53 -7.95
C HIS A 165 -2.79 11.99 -7.30
N TYR A 166 -3.18 13.26 -7.45
CA TYR A 166 -4.46 13.76 -6.92
C TYR A 166 -5.66 13.12 -7.61
N MET A 167 -5.63 12.97 -8.94
CA MET A 167 -6.70 12.30 -9.66
C MET A 167 -6.83 10.84 -9.27
N TRP A 168 -5.70 10.13 -9.17
CA TRP A 168 -5.66 8.74 -8.74
C TRP A 168 -6.16 8.56 -7.30
N ASN A 169 -5.75 9.42 -6.37
CA ASN A 169 -6.27 9.41 -5.00
C ASN A 169 -7.79 9.63 -4.94
N GLY A 170 -8.33 10.46 -5.84
CA GLY A 170 -9.78 10.64 -5.98
C GLY A 170 -10.50 9.34 -6.37
N LEU A 171 -9.94 8.56 -7.30
CA LEU A 171 -10.48 7.24 -7.66
C LEU A 171 -10.41 6.25 -6.49
N LEU A 172 -9.29 6.20 -5.80
CA LEU A 172 -9.13 5.36 -4.61
C LEU A 172 -10.12 5.75 -3.52
N PHE A 173 -10.32 7.06 -3.30
CA PHE A 173 -11.29 7.55 -2.32
C PHE A 173 -12.70 7.06 -2.64
N LEU A 174 -13.11 7.09 -3.90
CA LEU A 174 -14.40 6.55 -4.31
C LEU A 174 -14.51 5.05 -4.00
N TRP A 175 -13.50 4.28 -4.37
CA TRP A 175 -13.48 2.84 -4.10
C TRP A 175 -13.52 2.53 -2.59
N ILE A 176 -12.75 3.28 -1.77
CA ILE A 176 -12.73 3.15 -0.32
C ILE A 176 -14.09 3.48 0.30
N SER A 177 -14.77 4.52 -0.22
CA SER A 177 -16.00 5.06 0.35
C SER A 177 -17.23 4.17 0.11
N TYR A 178 -17.19 3.30 -0.92
CA TYR A 178 -18.33 2.41 -1.19
C TYR A 178 -18.20 1.09 -0.44
N GLN A 179 -19.24 0.71 0.28
CA GLN A 179 -19.33 -0.59 0.95
C GLN A 179 -19.54 -1.72 -0.07
N LYS A 180 -19.06 -2.91 0.27
CA LYS A 180 -19.08 -4.10 -0.59
C LYS A 180 -20.47 -4.43 -1.17
N ASP A 181 -21.54 -4.19 -0.41
CA ASP A 181 -22.91 -4.51 -0.80
C ASP A 181 -23.60 -3.41 -1.59
N HIS A 182 -22.91 -2.29 -1.80
CA HIS A 182 -23.49 -1.20 -2.56
C HIS A 182 -23.48 -1.51 -4.06
N HIS A 183 -24.62 -1.38 -4.76
CA HIS A 183 -24.74 -1.70 -6.20
C HIS A 183 -23.75 -0.95 -7.10
N ILE A 184 -23.21 0.19 -6.65
CA ILE A 184 -22.18 0.95 -7.35
C ILE A 184 -20.81 0.25 -7.25
N TYR A 185 -20.56 -0.53 -6.19
CA TYR A 185 -19.28 -1.22 -5.99
C TYR A 185 -18.94 -2.18 -7.14
N SER A 186 -19.93 -2.84 -7.72
CA SER A 186 -19.73 -3.77 -8.84
C SER A 186 -19.20 -3.11 -10.12
N LYS A 187 -19.25 -1.78 -10.22
CA LYS A 187 -18.71 -1.01 -11.35
C LYS A 187 -17.19 -0.79 -11.25
N TYR A 188 -16.62 -0.84 -10.04
CA TYR A 188 -15.19 -0.62 -9.80
C TYR A 188 -14.40 -1.93 -9.97
N THR A 189 -14.35 -2.44 -11.20
CA THR A 189 -13.59 -3.62 -11.58
C THR A 189 -12.16 -3.25 -11.96
N ASN A 190 -11.25 -4.24 -11.98
CA ASN A 190 -9.90 -4.04 -12.49
C ASN A 190 -9.90 -3.47 -13.92
N ALA A 191 -10.84 -3.91 -14.77
CA ALA A 191 -10.98 -3.38 -16.12
C ALA A 191 -11.37 -1.89 -16.14
N TRP A 192 -12.25 -1.47 -15.23
CA TRP A 192 -12.61 -0.07 -15.08
C TRP A 192 -11.40 0.76 -14.62
N PHE A 193 -10.67 0.31 -13.62
CA PHE A 193 -9.49 1.01 -13.12
C PHE A 193 -8.38 1.12 -14.18
N ARG A 194 -8.14 0.08 -14.98
CA ARG A 194 -7.20 0.14 -16.11
C ARG A 194 -7.58 1.21 -17.12
N LYS A 195 -8.88 1.35 -17.39
CA LYS A 195 -9.40 2.39 -18.29
C LYS A 195 -9.18 3.78 -17.69
N GLU A 196 -9.53 3.97 -16.42
CA GLU A 196 -9.38 5.26 -15.75
C GLU A 196 -7.90 5.65 -15.55
N SER A 197 -7.00 4.70 -15.32
CA SER A 197 -5.56 4.97 -15.28
C SER A 197 -5.05 5.60 -16.57
N LYS A 198 -5.50 5.10 -17.73
CA LYS A 198 -5.18 5.70 -19.04
C LYS A 198 -5.75 7.12 -19.20
N HIS A 199 -7.00 7.32 -18.74
CA HIS A 199 -7.62 8.64 -18.76
C HIS A 199 -6.87 9.64 -17.87
N ILE A 200 -6.44 9.23 -16.67
CA ILE A 200 -5.65 10.07 -15.78
C ILE A 200 -4.35 10.51 -16.45
N VAL A 201 -3.62 9.57 -17.07
CA VAL A 201 -2.37 9.89 -17.76
C VAL A 201 -2.63 10.84 -18.92
N ALA A 202 -3.62 10.57 -19.76
CA ALA A 202 -3.98 11.42 -20.90
C ALA A 202 -4.37 12.84 -20.47
N LEU A 203 -5.25 12.98 -19.46
CA LEU A 203 -5.67 14.27 -18.93
C LEU A 203 -4.52 15.04 -18.27
N ALA A 204 -3.66 14.36 -17.52
CA ALA A 204 -2.53 14.99 -16.86
C ALA A 204 -1.50 15.54 -17.87
N LEU A 205 -1.35 14.87 -19.00
CA LEU A 205 -0.48 15.27 -20.11
C LEU A 205 -1.15 16.23 -21.09
N GLN A 206 -2.44 16.56 -20.90
CA GLN A 206 -3.26 17.38 -21.81
C GLN A 206 -3.25 16.83 -23.26
N ARG A 207 -3.40 15.53 -23.41
CA ARG A 207 -3.43 14.80 -24.68
C ARG A 207 -4.81 14.27 -25.01
#